data_c61bb469ea908d11478e8741daf59efd
#
_entry.id   c61bb469ea908d11478e8741daf59efd
#
_cell.length_a   1.000
_cell.length_b   1.000
_cell.length_c   1.000
_cell.angle_alpha   90.00
_cell.angle_beta   90.00
_cell.angle_gamma   90.00
#
_symmetry.space_group_name_H-M   'P 1'
#
loop_
_entity.id
_entity.type
_entity.pdbx_description
1 polymer ?
#
loop_
_entity_poly.entity_id
_entity_poly.type
_entity_poly.pdbx_seq_one_letter_code
_entity_poly.pdbx_strand_id
1 'polypeptide(L)'
;VAYVKERCEKMGATFAVAKVWADGGEGGKALAEKVLETLETKESNFHVLYEDNLSIEEKINKVCKEIYGAGHVSFTAAAKKTLAQIEKLGFEHFPVCIAKTQYSLSDDPKVLGRPEGFEVTVKEIRISAGAGFIVALLGDVMTMPGLPKKPAALNIDIDADGNVVGLF
;
A
#
# COMPACT_ATOMS: atom_id res chain seq x y z
N VAL A 1 12.92 -19.51 1.33
CA VAL A 1 11.66 -20.10 1.83
C VAL A 1 11.77 -20.40 3.31
N ALA A 2 12.72 -21.28 3.75
CA ALA A 2 12.82 -21.70 5.16
C ALA A 2 12.96 -20.54 6.15
N TYR A 3 13.83 -19.57 5.89
CA TYR A 3 13.98 -18.37 6.72
C TYR A 3 12.69 -17.57 6.87
N VAL A 4 11.95 -17.35 5.77
CA VAL A 4 10.67 -16.60 5.82
C VAL A 4 9.64 -17.38 6.63
N LYS A 5 9.53 -18.70 6.42
CA LYS A 5 8.66 -19.59 7.21
C LYS A 5 8.91 -19.44 8.70
N GLU A 6 10.17 -19.62 9.12
CA GLU A 6 10.58 -19.51 10.53
C GLU A 6 10.23 -18.14 11.13
N ARG A 7 10.42 -17.05 10.37
CA ARG A 7 10.09 -15.70 10.85
C ARG A 7 8.57 -15.49 10.99
N CYS A 8 7.78 -15.95 10.04
CA CYS A 8 6.32 -15.90 10.11
C CYS A 8 5.79 -16.67 11.32
N GLU A 9 6.27 -17.90 11.53
CA GLU A 9 5.88 -18.75 12.65
C GLU A 9 6.24 -18.13 14.01
N LYS A 10 7.44 -17.53 14.12
CA LYS A 10 7.86 -16.77 15.33
C LYS A 10 6.97 -15.55 15.61
N MET A 11 6.37 -14.97 14.59
CA MET A 11 5.43 -13.85 14.71
C MET A 11 3.98 -14.31 14.91
N GLY A 12 3.73 -15.62 15.02
CA GLY A 12 2.39 -16.18 15.17
C GLY A 12 1.55 -16.21 13.89
N ALA A 13 2.18 -15.98 12.73
CA ALA A 13 1.53 -16.03 11.43
C ALA A 13 1.67 -17.42 10.80
N THR A 14 0.59 -17.92 10.20
CA THR A 14 0.60 -19.14 9.40
C THR A 14 1.33 -18.91 8.07
N PHE A 15 2.09 -19.88 7.61
CA PHE A 15 2.87 -19.78 6.38
C PHE A 15 2.54 -20.89 5.40
N ALA A 16 2.36 -20.56 4.13
CA ALA A 16 2.28 -21.50 3.02
C ALA A 16 2.99 -20.94 1.78
N VAL A 17 3.59 -21.82 0.98
CA VAL A 17 4.17 -21.45 -0.30
C VAL A 17 3.08 -21.52 -1.38
N ALA A 18 2.89 -20.43 -2.11
CA ALA A 18 2.00 -20.40 -3.27
C ALA A 18 2.83 -20.29 -4.56
N LYS A 19 2.58 -21.20 -5.51
CA LYS A 19 3.22 -21.24 -6.82
C LYS A 19 2.20 -21.12 -7.96
N VAL A 20 1.15 -20.35 -7.75
CA VAL A 20 0.03 -20.23 -8.71
C VAL A 20 0.47 -19.72 -10.08
N TRP A 21 1.55 -18.97 -10.15
CA TRP A 21 2.13 -18.51 -11.40
C TRP A 21 2.67 -19.67 -12.26
N ALA A 22 3.42 -20.60 -11.65
CA ALA A 22 4.05 -21.71 -12.36
C ALA A 22 3.13 -22.90 -12.52
N ASP A 23 2.36 -23.22 -11.48
CA ASP A 23 1.64 -24.51 -11.36
C ASP A 23 0.10 -24.32 -11.40
N GLY A 24 -0.38 -23.11 -11.72
CA GLY A 24 -1.83 -22.83 -11.74
C GLY A 24 -2.52 -23.12 -10.42
N GLY A 25 -3.74 -23.66 -10.46
CA GLY A 25 -4.55 -23.93 -9.26
C GLY A 25 -3.88 -24.89 -8.25
N GLU A 26 -3.18 -25.89 -8.72
CA GLU A 26 -2.44 -26.83 -7.84
C GLU A 26 -1.36 -26.10 -7.01
N GLY A 27 -0.70 -25.09 -7.59
CA GLY A 27 0.28 -24.26 -6.90
C GLY A 27 -0.29 -23.43 -5.75
N GLY A 28 -1.61 -23.24 -5.68
CA GLY A 28 -2.31 -22.50 -4.65
C GLY A 28 -2.96 -23.37 -3.55
N LYS A 29 -3.05 -24.67 -3.75
CA LYS A 29 -3.80 -25.59 -2.87
C LYS A 29 -3.35 -25.56 -1.41
N ALA A 30 -2.05 -25.62 -1.17
CA ALA A 30 -1.50 -25.56 0.19
C ALA A 30 -1.86 -24.24 0.92
N LEU A 31 -1.90 -23.12 0.20
CA LEU A 31 -2.33 -21.84 0.76
C LEU A 31 -3.83 -21.86 1.08
N ALA A 32 -4.67 -22.38 0.18
CA ALA A 32 -6.11 -22.50 0.38
C ALA A 32 -6.44 -23.38 1.60
N GLU A 33 -5.76 -24.52 1.76
CA GLU A 33 -5.92 -25.40 2.93
C GLU A 33 -5.55 -24.68 4.24
N LYS A 34 -4.48 -23.86 4.23
CA LYS A 34 -4.11 -23.06 5.42
C LYS A 34 -5.09 -21.94 5.72
N VAL A 35 -5.73 -21.36 4.72
CA VAL A 35 -6.81 -20.38 4.93
C VAL A 35 -8.02 -21.08 5.58
N LEU A 36 -8.46 -22.22 5.06
CA LEU A 36 -9.57 -22.98 5.62
C LEU A 36 -9.29 -23.38 7.08
N GLU A 37 -8.14 -23.97 7.35
CA GLU A 37 -7.70 -24.31 8.71
C GLU A 37 -7.76 -23.09 9.65
N THR A 38 -7.33 -21.93 9.18
CA THR A 38 -7.37 -20.69 9.98
C THR A 38 -8.80 -20.25 10.28
N LEU A 39 -9.69 -20.32 9.28
CA LEU A 39 -11.11 -19.96 9.44
C LEU A 39 -11.84 -20.90 10.39
N GLU A 40 -11.47 -22.18 10.45
CA GLU A 40 -12.06 -23.18 11.33
C GLU A 40 -11.53 -23.12 12.77
N THR A 41 -10.26 -22.72 12.94
CA THR A 41 -9.57 -22.83 14.23
C THR A 41 -9.40 -21.52 14.98
N LYS A 42 -9.56 -20.37 14.31
CA LYS A 42 -9.35 -19.06 14.91
C LYS A 42 -10.63 -18.22 14.88
N GLU A 43 -10.96 -17.63 16.00
CA GLU A 43 -12.02 -16.63 16.07
C GLU A 43 -11.58 -15.33 15.37
N SER A 44 -12.53 -14.68 14.71
CA SER A 44 -12.29 -13.39 14.08
C SER A 44 -12.13 -12.30 15.14
N ASN A 45 -11.05 -11.54 15.06
CA ASN A 45 -10.83 -10.29 15.81
C ASN A 45 -10.80 -9.10 14.86
N PHE A 46 -11.63 -9.14 13.82
CA PHE A 46 -11.71 -8.05 12.86
C PHE A 46 -12.30 -6.80 13.52
N HIS A 47 -11.62 -5.69 13.32
CA HIS A 47 -12.09 -4.34 13.66
C HIS A 47 -11.56 -3.35 12.62
N VAL A 48 -12.29 -2.26 12.44
CA VAL A 48 -11.86 -1.18 11.56
C VAL A 48 -10.71 -0.41 12.22
N LEU A 49 -9.79 0.11 11.42
CA LEU A 49 -8.65 0.86 11.92
C LEU A 49 -9.09 2.20 12.56
N TYR A 50 -10.12 2.82 12.02
CA TYR A 50 -10.69 4.06 12.52
C TYR A 50 -12.19 4.14 12.22
N GLU A 51 -12.91 4.89 13.03
CA GLU A 51 -14.33 5.16 12.84
C GLU A 51 -14.55 6.28 11.82
N ASP A 52 -15.67 6.23 11.08
CA ASP A 52 -15.99 7.20 10.02
C ASP A 52 -16.19 8.63 10.53
N ASN A 53 -16.56 8.80 11.80
CA ASN A 53 -16.80 10.09 12.44
C ASN A 53 -15.52 10.84 12.87
N LEU A 54 -14.33 10.24 12.72
CA LEU A 54 -13.07 10.94 12.94
C LEU A 54 -12.86 12.00 11.85
N SER A 55 -12.17 13.08 12.20
CA SER A 55 -11.70 14.06 11.22
C SER A 55 -10.76 13.40 10.18
N ILE A 56 -10.66 13.98 8.99
CA ILE A 56 -9.76 13.49 7.94
C ILE A 56 -8.32 13.48 8.43
N GLU A 57 -7.91 14.50 9.18
CA GLU A 57 -6.57 14.59 9.77
C GLU A 57 -6.31 13.44 10.75
N GLU A 58 -7.25 13.11 11.61
CA GLU A 58 -7.15 11.96 12.54
C GLU A 58 -7.08 10.63 11.80
N LYS A 59 -7.92 10.43 10.76
CA LYS A 59 -7.87 9.23 9.91
C LYS A 59 -6.50 9.05 9.26
N ILE A 60 -5.94 10.11 8.66
CA ILE A 60 -4.60 10.09 8.05
C ILE A 60 -3.54 9.77 9.11
N ASN A 61 -3.59 10.43 10.29
CA ASN A 61 -2.68 10.16 11.39
C ASN A 61 -2.73 8.69 11.83
N LYS A 62 -3.93 8.11 11.98
CA LYS A 62 -4.08 6.69 12.34
C LYS A 62 -3.43 5.77 11.33
N VAL A 63 -3.70 5.94 10.05
CA VAL A 63 -3.09 5.12 9.00
C VAL A 63 -1.56 5.25 9.02
N CYS A 64 -1.04 6.48 9.06
CA CYS A 64 0.40 6.72 9.02
C CYS A 64 1.12 6.13 10.24
N LYS A 65 0.54 6.24 11.43
CA LYS A 65 1.16 5.75 12.67
C LYS A 65 1.02 4.24 12.82
N GLU A 66 -0.18 3.71 12.68
CA GLU A 66 -0.47 2.31 13.00
C GLU A 66 -0.10 1.34 11.87
N ILE A 67 -0.21 1.77 10.60
CA ILE A 67 0.13 0.92 9.45
C ILE A 67 1.57 1.14 9.00
N TYR A 68 2.01 2.40 8.88
CA TYR A 68 3.34 2.69 8.35
C TYR A 68 4.43 2.82 9.42
N GLY A 69 4.07 3.07 10.68
CA GLY A 69 5.02 3.23 11.78
C GLY A 69 5.60 4.66 11.88
N ALA A 70 4.94 5.66 11.29
CA ALA A 70 5.35 7.05 11.40
C ALA A 70 5.22 7.56 12.86
N GLY A 71 6.19 8.34 13.31
CA GLY A 71 6.12 9.03 14.61
C GLY A 71 5.37 10.35 14.55
N HIS A 72 5.48 11.04 13.42
CA HIS A 72 4.85 12.34 13.21
C HIS A 72 4.27 12.48 11.80
N VAL A 73 3.15 13.20 11.70
CA VAL A 73 2.49 13.53 10.42
C VAL A 73 2.33 15.04 10.34
N SER A 74 2.97 15.64 9.35
CA SER A 74 2.86 17.06 9.06
C SER A 74 1.98 17.32 7.84
N PHE A 75 1.40 18.51 7.77
CA PHE A 75 0.52 18.91 6.67
C PHE A 75 1.00 20.25 6.10
N THR A 76 1.15 20.34 4.80
CA THR A 76 1.45 21.62 4.13
C THR A 76 0.28 22.59 4.27
N ALA A 77 0.55 23.88 4.09
CA ALA A 77 -0.50 24.90 4.08
C ALA A 77 -1.56 24.64 3.00
N ALA A 78 -1.15 24.10 1.84
CA ALA A 78 -2.05 23.70 0.77
C ALA A 78 -2.98 22.56 1.19
N ALA A 79 -2.42 21.50 1.82
CA ALA A 79 -3.20 20.38 2.35
C ALA A 79 -4.23 20.84 3.39
N LYS A 80 -3.81 21.67 4.36
CA LYS A 80 -4.72 22.24 5.37
C LYS A 80 -5.85 23.07 4.79
N LYS A 81 -5.55 23.88 3.75
CA LYS A 81 -6.59 24.65 3.05
C LYS A 81 -7.62 23.73 2.39
N THR A 82 -7.17 22.65 1.75
CA THR A 82 -8.06 21.67 1.13
C THR A 82 -8.89 20.92 2.17
N LEU A 83 -8.31 20.52 3.31
CA LEU A 83 -9.06 19.91 4.42
C LEU A 83 -10.25 20.79 4.85
N ALA A 84 -10.00 22.07 5.12
CA ALA A 84 -11.04 23.01 5.51
C ALA A 84 -12.14 23.21 4.43
N GLN A 85 -11.81 23.03 3.16
CA GLN A 85 -12.78 23.04 2.07
C GLN A 85 -13.64 21.77 2.04
N ILE A 86 -13.03 20.60 2.23
CA ILE A 86 -13.71 19.31 2.25
C ILE A 86 -14.71 19.24 3.42
N GLU A 87 -14.30 19.71 4.59
CA GLU A 87 -15.16 19.81 5.78
C GLU A 87 -16.38 20.71 5.52
N LYS A 88 -16.19 21.90 4.91
CA LYS A 88 -17.27 22.81 4.54
C LYS A 88 -18.27 22.21 3.54
N LEU A 89 -17.80 21.25 2.72
CA LEU A 89 -18.63 20.54 1.74
C LEU A 89 -19.34 19.33 2.35
N GLY A 90 -19.08 18.99 3.63
CA GLY A 90 -19.72 17.87 4.33
C GLY A 90 -19.19 16.50 3.95
N PHE A 91 -17.93 16.40 3.48
CA PHE A 91 -17.30 15.15 3.08
C PHE A 91 -16.28 14.62 4.10
N GLU A 92 -16.25 15.13 5.31
CA GLU A 92 -15.34 14.71 6.39
C GLU A 92 -15.50 13.24 6.80
N HIS A 93 -16.67 12.66 6.54
CA HIS A 93 -16.97 11.25 6.84
C HIS A 93 -16.35 10.26 5.83
N PHE A 94 -15.85 10.73 4.69
CA PHE A 94 -15.24 9.85 3.71
C PHE A 94 -13.99 9.16 4.25
N PRO A 95 -13.75 7.88 3.86
CA PRO A 95 -12.51 7.19 4.17
C PRO A 95 -11.32 7.83 3.44
N VAL A 96 -10.11 7.60 3.96
CA VAL A 96 -8.87 8.11 3.40
C VAL A 96 -8.09 7.01 2.67
N CYS A 97 -7.53 7.37 1.53
CA CYS A 97 -6.58 6.57 0.76
C CYS A 97 -5.25 7.30 0.74
N ILE A 98 -4.18 6.63 1.18
CA ILE A 98 -2.84 7.21 1.20
C ILE A 98 -2.10 6.86 -0.10
N ALA A 99 -1.65 7.88 -0.83
CA ALA A 99 -0.79 7.75 -2.00
C ALA A 99 0.63 8.23 -1.64
N LYS A 100 1.60 7.33 -1.71
CA LYS A 100 3.01 7.59 -1.43
C LYS A 100 3.91 6.67 -2.25
N THR A 101 5.23 6.83 -2.15
CA THR A 101 6.17 5.93 -2.80
C THR A 101 5.90 4.45 -2.44
N GLN A 102 6.03 3.57 -3.41
CA GLN A 102 5.91 2.12 -3.23
C GLN A 102 7.17 1.47 -2.65
N TYR A 103 8.30 2.18 -2.60
CA TYR A 103 9.61 1.64 -2.20
C TYR A 103 9.88 1.69 -0.70
N SER A 104 9.09 2.45 0.05
CA SER A 104 9.28 2.64 1.49
C SER A 104 7.95 2.69 2.23
N LEU A 105 7.96 2.42 3.53
CA LEU A 105 6.84 2.76 4.43
C LEU A 105 6.78 4.26 4.74
N SER A 106 7.93 4.98 4.66
CA SER A 106 7.96 6.44 4.73
C SER A 106 7.58 7.09 3.39
N ASP A 107 7.56 8.41 3.33
CA ASP A 107 7.39 9.18 2.11
C ASP A 107 8.71 9.42 1.34
N ASP A 108 9.85 8.97 1.89
CA ASP A 108 11.15 8.94 1.21
C ASP A 108 11.44 7.54 0.64
N PRO A 109 11.58 7.38 -0.69
CA PRO A 109 11.85 6.09 -1.33
C PRO A 109 13.20 5.47 -0.96
N LYS A 110 14.11 6.22 -0.34
CA LYS A 110 15.45 5.74 0.06
C LYS A 110 15.47 5.09 1.43
N VAL A 111 14.45 5.31 2.25
CA VAL A 111 14.34 4.73 3.59
C VAL A 111 13.77 3.33 3.48
N LEU A 112 14.65 2.35 3.28
CA LEU A 112 14.26 0.97 3.00
C LEU A 112 13.94 0.16 4.27
N GLY A 113 13.31 -1.01 4.06
CA GLY A 113 12.98 -1.96 5.12
C GLY A 113 11.75 -1.55 5.91
N ARG A 114 11.82 -1.66 7.24
CA ARG A 114 10.77 -1.28 8.16
C ARG A 114 11.24 -0.15 9.08
N PRO A 115 11.25 1.10 8.61
CA PRO A 115 11.54 2.25 9.45
C PRO A 115 10.42 2.46 10.49
N GLU A 116 10.78 3.06 11.62
CA GLU A 116 9.84 3.43 12.69
C GLU A 116 10.15 4.85 13.18
N GLY A 117 9.13 5.57 13.66
CA GLY A 117 9.28 6.89 14.26
C GLY A 117 9.65 8.02 13.31
N PHE A 118 9.62 7.79 12.01
CA PHE A 118 9.92 8.79 10.98
C PHE A 118 8.78 9.83 10.86
N GLU A 119 9.09 10.96 10.25
CA GLU A 119 8.08 11.96 9.87
C GLU A 119 7.59 11.69 8.44
N VAL A 120 6.30 11.91 8.20
CA VAL A 120 5.69 11.97 6.88
C VAL A 120 5.00 13.31 6.66
N THR A 121 5.05 13.82 5.42
CA THR A 121 4.43 15.08 5.06
C THR A 121 3.29 14.87 4.07
N VAL A 122 2.08 15.24 4.47
CA VAL A 122 0.92 15.31 3.57
C VAL A 122 1.05 16.58 2.73
N LYS A 123 1.42 16.41 1.45
CA LYS A 123 1.66 17.53 0.53
C LYS A 123 0.38 18.05 -0.10
N GLU A 124 -0.49 17.15 -0.49
CA GLU A 124 -1.72 17.47 -1.19
C GLU A 124 -2.85 16.53 -0.74
N ILE A 125 -4.07 17.02 -0.77
CA ILE A 125 -5.29 16.23 -0.53
C ILE A 125 -6.24 16.44 -1.70
N ARG A 126 -6.83 15.34 -2.19
CA ARG A 126 -7.80 15.35 -3.27
C ARG A 126 -9.06 14.62 -2.85
N ILE A 127 -10.22 15.14 -3.23
CA ILE A 127 -11.47 14.45 -3.04
C ILE A 127 -11.87 13.70 -4.31
N SER A 128 -12.19 12.42 -4.15
CA SER A 128 -12.79 11.56 -5.18
C SER A 128 -14.28 11.41 -4.89
N ALA A 129 -15.03 12.50 -5.02
CA ALA A 129 -16.43 12.58 -4.58
C ALA A 129 -17.33 11.51 -5.23
N GLY A 130 -17.14 11.22 -6.52
CA GLY A 130 -17.91 10.18 -7.21
C GLY A 130 -17.60 8.76 -6.76
N ALA A 131 -16.40 8.53 -6.18
CA ALA A 131 -16.00 7.23 -5.65
C ALA A 131 -16.13 7.15 -4.12
N GLY A 132 -16.40 8.28 -3.44
CA GLY A 132 -16.68 8.31 -2.01
C GLY A 132 -15.44 8.18 -1.11
N PHE A 133 -14.28 8.70 -1.52
CA PHE A 133 -13.08 8.68 -0.68
C PHE A 133 -12.17 9.90 -0.90
N ILE A 134 -11.25 10.11 0.01
CA ILE A 134 -10.28 11.21 -0.01
C ILE A 134 -8.89 10.62 -0.22
N VAL A 135 -8.11 11.22 -1.14
CA VAL A 135 -6.72 10.83 -1.40
C VAL A 135 -5.78 11.81 -0.72
N ALA A 136 -4.92 11.31 0.15
CA ALA A 136 -3.80 12.06 0.74
C ALA A 136 -2.49 11.67 0.06
N LEU A 137 -1.82 12.64 -0.57
CA LEU A 137 -0.53 12.44 -1.24
C LEU A 137 0.59 12.78 -0.27
N LEU A 138 1.42 11.78 0.04
CA LEU A 138 2.57 11.91 0.93
C LEU A 138 3.87 11.91 0.11
N GLY A 139 4.72 12.89 0.38
CA GLY A 139 5.96 13.04 -0.36
C GLY A 139 5.75 13.40 -1.82
N ASP A 140 6.70 13.04 -2.67
CA ASP A 140 6.65 13.27 -4.12
C ASP A 140 6.13 12.00 -4.82
N VAL A 141 4.88 12.04 -5.28
CA VAL A 141 4.25 10.93 -6.00
C VAL A 141 4.07 11.30 -7.46
N MET A 142 4.67 10.50 -8.33
CA MET A 142 4.40 10.58 -9.76
C MET A 142 3.09 9.84 -10.06
N THR A 143 2.02 10.57 -10.34
CA THR A 143 0.68 10.00 -10.56
C THR A 143 0.53 9.33 -11.93
N MET A 144 1.37 9.73 -12.90
CA MET A 144 1.43 9.09 -14.20
C MET A 144 2.86 9.18 -14.73
N PRO A 145 3.65 8.08 -14.72
CA PRO A 145 4.98 8.08 -15.33
C PRO A 145 4.86 8.39 -16.83
N GLY A 146 5.66 9.32 -17.29
CA GLY A 146 5.75 9.63 -18.72
C GLY A 146 6.25 8.39 -19.48
N LEU A 147 5.64 8.09 -20.61
CA LEU A 147 6.17 7.07 -21.52
C LEU A 147 7.46 7.60 -22.17
N PRO A 148 8.53 6.79 -22.27
CA PRO A 148 9.74 7.19 -22.95
C PRO A 148 9.47 7.40 -24.45
N LYS A 149 10.16 8.38 -25.07
CA LYS A 149 10.06 8.63 -26.52
C LYS A 149 10.43 7.40 -27.35
N LYS A 150 11.33 6.56 -26.82
CA LYS A 150 11.68 5.25 -27.41
C LYS A 150 11.25 4.17 -26.41
N PRO A 151 10.08 3.52 -26.61
CA PRO A 151 9.61 2.49 -25.70
C PRO A 151 10.50 1.25 -25.75
N ALA A 152 10.65 0.57 -24.60
CA ALA A 152 11.43 -0.67 -24.48
C ALA A 152 10.93 -1.78 -25.43
N ALA A 153 9.65 -1.78 -25.76
CA ALA A 153 9.04 -2.71 -26.71
C ALA A 153 9.70 -2.74 -28.11
N LEU A 154 10.40 -1.65 -28.50
CA LEU A 154 11.15 -1.62 -29.77
C LEU A 154 12.45 -2.45 -29.73
N ASN A 155 12.93 -2.79 -28.56
CA ASN A 155 14.16 -3.58 -28.35
C ASN A 155 13.86 -5.01 -27.89
N ILE A 156 12.64 -5.27 -27.41
CA ILE A 156 12.26 -6.61 -26.93
C ILE A 156 12.04 -7.51 -28.13
N ASP A 157 12.72 -8.65 -28.16
CA ASP A 157 12.62 -9.66 -29.20
C ASP A 157 12.84 -11.05 -28.59
N ILE A 158 12.72 -12.08 -29.41
CA ILE A 158 12.99 -13.47 -29.06
C ILE A 158 14.17 -13.95 -29.90
N ASP A 159 15.22 -14.47 -29.26
CA ASP A 159 16.36 -15.04 -29.93
C ASP A 159 16.06 -16.40 -30.60
N ALA A 160 17.03 -16.95 -31.32
CA ALA A 160 16.89 -18.23 -32.03
C ALA A 160 16.66 -19.43 -31.08
N ASP A 161 16.98 -19.30 -29.80
CA ASP A 161 16.81 -20.34 -28.78
C ASP A 161 15.49 -20.14 -28.00
N GLY A 162 14.68 -19.12 -28.34
CA GLY A 162 13.39 -18.84 -27.69
C GLY A 162 13.50 -18.00 -26.41
N ASN A 163 14.65 -17.40 -26.12
CA ASN A 163 14.78 -16.55 -24.95
C ASN A 163 14.37 -15.11 -25.26
N VAL A 164 13.72 -14.43 -24.33
CA VAL A 164 13.39 -13.02 -24.45
C VAL A 164 14.65 -12.18 -24.27
N VAL A 165 14.96 -11.29 -25.24
CA VAL A 165 16.08 -10.36 -25.23
C VAL A 165 15.61 -8.91 -25.23
N GLY A 166 16.46 -7.96 -24.86
CA GLY A 166 16.14 -6.52 -24.90
C GLY A 166 15.23 -5.99 -23.80
N LEU A 167 15.04 -6.74 -22.70
CA LEU A 167 14.30 -6.29 -21.53
C LEU A 167 15.06 -5.25 -20.69
N PHE A 168 16.39 -5.28 -20.75
CA PHE A 168 17.30 -4.40 -19.98
C PHE A 168 18.40 -3.84 -20.86
#